data_fb033af573bb25301e0f9bad13f544fc
#
_entry.id   fb033af573bb25301e0f9bad13f544fc
#
_cell.length_a   1.000
_cell.length_b   1.000
_cell.length_c   1.000
_cell.angle_alpha   90.00
_cell.angle_beta   90.00
_cell.angle_gamma   90.00
#
_symmetry.space_group_name_H-M   'P 1'
#
loop_
_entity.id
_entity.type
_entity.pdbx_description
1 polymer ?
#
loop_
_entity_poly.entity_id
_entity_poly.type
_entity_poly.pdbx_seq_one_letter_code
_entity_poly.pdbx_strand_id
1 'polypeptide(L)'
;MNYSRSDAKAHAKATMTGIWAAALMPFTADHRIDDDGFRSNIAHWVDDLGIAGLFISGKQGEFFSMSVEERKRSFELAVEATGDRAQTIMSCSDQNLDVVLDLARHAEQVGADYIVVHAPMLHFFSAHDETVMEYYRTVSEAVDIGIALWSHPDSGYLMSPELCNRLADIDNVVAIKYSVPRDMYSELSGLASDRIQVSTASEVEWLDNIIELDWRLYLCSSPPFLLQTAVDRRMHDYTQAAFDGRIDEAREISRSLDPVRAALRDTRPPEKPHAHQKYWQELLGQVGGTVRAPMLELTDVEKAATREAFESCGLRLS
;
A
#
# COMPACT_ATOMS: atom_id res chain seq x y z
N MET A 1 -17.13 2.60 -10.25
CA MET A 1 -16.16 1.94 -11.15
C MET A 1 -16.36 2.45 -12.57
N ASN A 2 -15.29 2.87 -13.28
CA ASN A 2 -15.37 3.53 -14.59
C ASN A 2 -14.90 2.62 -15.75
N TYR A 3 -14.88 1.30 -15.56
CA TYR A 3 -14.47 0.31 -16.55
C TYR A 3 -15.29 -0.98 -16.40
N SER A 4 -15.31 -1.81 -17.43
CA SER A 4 -15.90 -3.15 -17.38
C SER A 4 -14.86 -4.18 -16.92
N ARG A 5 -15.32 -5.37 -16.49
CA ARG A 5 -14.42 -6.47 -16.12
C ARG A 5 -13.40 -6.79 -17.23
N SER A 6 -13.83 -6.84 -18.47
CA SER A 6 -12.96 -7.11 -19.63
C SER A 6 -11.92 -6.02 -19.88
N ASP A 7 -12.18 -4.80 -19.44
CA ASP A 7 -11.29 -3.66 -19.61
C ASP A 7 -10.37 -3.42 -18.43
N ALA A 8 -10.56 -4.17 -17.31
CA ALA A 8 -9.88 -3.96 -16.04
C ALA A 8 -8.34 -3.89 -16.18
N LYS A 9 -7.75 -4.80 -16.94
CA LYS A 9 -6.28 -4.81 -17.18
C LYS A 9 -5.81 -3.59 -17.96
N ALA A 10 -6.50 -3.25 -19.03
CA ALA A 10 -6.16 -2.09 -19.86
C ALA A 10 -6.31 -0.80 -19.06
N HIS A 11 -7.39 -0.68 -18.29
CA HIS A 11 -7.63 0.45 -17.40
C HIS A 11 -6.53 0.56 -16.34
N ALA A 12 -6.21 -0.52 -15.63
CA ALA A 12 -5.17 -0.52 -14.61
C ALA A 12 -3.79 -0.17 -15.19
N LYS A 13 -3.46 -0.66 -16.38
CA LYS A 13 -2.22 -0.26 -17.07
C LYS A 13 -2.13 1.22 -17.36
N ALA A 14 -3.25 1.85 -17.65
CA ALA A 14 -3.31 3.28 -17.94
C ALA A 14 -3.31 4.16 -16.67
N THR A 15 -3.89 3.67 -15.57
CA THR A 15 -4.20 4.50 -14.41
C THR A 15 -3.47 4.11 -13.13
N MET A 16 -3.09 2.84 -12.91
CA MET A 16 -2.29 2.42 -11.77
C MET A 16 -0.82 2.78 -11.98
N THR A 17 -0.50 4.06 -11.81
CA THR A 17 0.85 4.59 -12.01
C THR A 17 1.25 5.49 -10.85
N GLY A 18 2.56 5.79 -10.74
CA GLY A 18 3.06 6.69 -9.71
C GLY A 18 3.19 6.06 -8.33
N ILE A 19 3.12 6.90 -7.32
CA ILE A 19 3.33 6.52 -5.93
C ILE A 19 1.97 6.26 -5.26
N TRP A 20 1.74 5.03 -4.84
CA TRP A 20 0.59 4.64 -4.04
C TRP A 20 1.03 4.38 -2.60
N ALA A 21 0.28 4.88 -1.62
CA ALA A 21 0.62 4.78 -0.21
C ALA A 21 -0.36 3.90 0.56
N ALA A 22 0.16 3.10 1.50
CA ALA A 22 -0.67 2.36 2.44
C ALA A 22 -1.07 3.27 3.60
N ALA A 23 -2.34 3.63 3.65
CA ALA A 23 -2.90 4.52 4.65
C ALA A 23 -2.77 3.94 6.07
N LEU A 24 -2.29 4.77 7.00
CA LEU A 24 -2.42 4.51 8.43
C LEU A 24 -3.84 4.92 8.86
N MET A 25 -4.49 4.09 9.67
CA MET A 25 -5.81 4.40 10.19
C MET A 25 -5.68 5.14 11.53
N PRO A 26 -6.08 6.41 11.61
CA PRO A 26 -6.10 7.12 12.89
C PRO A 26 -7.24 6.59 13.76
N PHE A 27 -6.94 6.27 15.02
CA PHE A 27 -7.95 5.95 16.03
C PHE A 27 -7.96 7.02 17.11
N THR A 28 -9.15 7.37 17.57
CA THR A 28 -9.36 8.26 18.70
C THR A 28 -8.87 7.65 20.02
N ALA A 29 -8.82 8.42 21.10
CA ALA A 29 -8.40 7.94 22.41
C ALA A 29 -9.31 6.83 22.98
N ASP A 30 -10.57 6.75 22.53
CA ASP A 30 -11.51 5.66 22.85
C ASP A 30 -11.52 4.56 21.78
N HIS A 31 -10.47 4.49 20.98
CA HIS A 31 -10.21 3.46 19.97
C HIS A 31 -11.25 3.32 18.85
N ARG A 32 -12.02 4.38 18.55
CA ARG A 32 -12.86 4.42 17.35
C ARG A 32 -12.07 4.97 16.16
N ILE A 33 -12.50 4.69 14.94
CA ILE A 33 -11.95 5.37 13.76
C ILE A 33 -12.16 6.88 13.93
N ASP A 34 -11.11 7.65 13.71
CA ASP A 34 -11.19 9.11 13.62
C ASP A 34 -11.51 9.49 12.17
N ASP A 35 -12.82 9.55 11.87
CA ASP A 35 -13.32 9.83 10.53
C ASP A 35 -12.78 11.17 9.98
N ASP A 36 -12.76 12.22 10.81
CA ASP A 36 -12.33 13.56 10.39
C ASP A 36 -10.81 13.63 10.23
N GLY A 37 -10.07 13.00 11.16
CA GLY A 37 -8.62 12.88 11.06
C GLY A 37 -8.21 12.08 9.81
N PHE A 38 -8.94 11.02 9.48
CA PHE A 38 -8.66 10.23 8.29
C PHE A 38 -8.92 11.01 7.00
N ARG A 39 -10.05 11.74 6.91
CA ARG A 39 -10.34 12.64 5.77
C ARG A 39 -9.28 13.72 5.60
N SER A 40 -8.86 14.34 6.71
CA SER A 40 -7.81 15.36 6.69
C SER A 40 -6.49 14.82 6.17
N ASN A 41 -6.09 13.64 6.63
CA ASN A 41 -4.88 12.97 6.16
C ASN A 41 -4.96 12.66 4.66
N ILE A 42 -6.07 12.09 4.19
CA ILE A 42 -6.27 11.78 2.77
C ILE A 42 -6.16 13.04 1.91
N ALA A 43 -6.81 14.13 2.30
CA ALA A 43 -6.72 15.40 1.58
C ALA A 43 -5.27 15.88 1.48
N HIS A 44 -4.54 15.86 2.58
CA HIS A 44 -3.12 16.24 2.60
C HIS A 44 -2.27 15.32 1.70
N TRP A 45 -2.43 14.01 1.79
CA TRP A 45 -1.63 13.06 1.00
C TRP A 45 -1.86 13.22 -0.50
N VAL A 46 -3.09 13.45 -0.90
CA VAL A 46 -3.48 13.60 -2.32
C VAL A 46 -3.12 14.99 -2.84
N ASP A 47 -3.57 16.04 -2.15
CA ASP A 47 -3.49 17.41 -2.67
C ASP A 47 -2.09 18.02 -2.50
N ASP A 48 -1.43 17.77 -1.37
CA ASP A 48 -0.15 18.38 -1.06
C ASP A 48 1.04 17.50 -1.42
N LEU A 49 0.94 16.17 -1.21
CA LEU A 49 2.08 15.25 -1.42
C LEU A 49 2.08 14.59 -2.80
N GLY A 50 0.99 14.67 -3.55
CA GLY A 50 0.87 14.06 -4.89
C GLY A 50 0.84 12.53 -4.86
N ILE A 51 0.24 11.93 -3.81
CA ILE A 51 0.00 10.49 -3.76
C ILE A 51 -1.06 10.14 -4.81
N ALA A 52 -0.69 9.29 -5.75
CA ALA A 52 -1.54 8.93 -6.89
C ALA A 52 -2.62 7.88 -6.54
N GLY A 53 -2.42 7.12 -5.47
CA GLY A 53 -3.39 6.13 -5.03
C GLY A 53 -3.21 5.73 -3.56
N LEU A 54 -4.30 5.29 -2.95
CA LEU A 54 -4.34 4.92 -1.54
C LEU A 54 -4.77 3.46 -1.34
N PHE A 55 -3.95 2.73 -0.62
CA PHE A 55 -4.23 1.37 -0.17
C PHE A 55 -4.86 1.41 1.22
N ILE A 56 -6.16 1.08 1.28
CA ILE A 56 -6.99 1.26 2.46
C ILE A 56 -7.16 -0.06 3.20
N SER A 57 -7.15 -0.01 4.54
CA SER A 57 -7.32 -1.17 5.42
C SER A 57 -6.37 -2.33 5.10
N GLY A 58 -5.12 -1.99 4.74
CA GLY A 58 -4.03 -2.96 4.68
C GLY A 58 -3.41 -3.22 6.04
N LYS A 59 -2.25 -3.87 6.06
CA LYS A 59 -1.49 -4.15 7.29
C LYS A 59 -1.17 -2.86 8.07
N GLN A 60 -0.72 -1.82 7.37
CA GLN A 60 -0.45 -0.51 7.98
C GLN A 60 -1.71 0.18 8.52
N GLY A 61 -2.85 -0.04 7.87
CA GLY A 61 -4.16 0.44 8.35
C GLY A 61 -4.77 -0.42 9.44
N GLU A 62 -4.03 -1.38 10.00
CA GLU A 62 -4.44 -2.21 11.15
C GLU A 62 -5.73 -3.02 10.90
N PHE A 63 -5.94 -3.52 9.66
CA PHE A 63 -7.15 -4.26 9.30
C PHE A 63 -7.48 -5.41 10.26
N PHE A 64 -6.46 -6.03 10.82
CA PHE A 64 -6.57 -7.14 11.78
C PHE A 64 -7.11 -6.72 13.16
N SER A 65 -7.21 -5.42 13.45
CA SER A 65 -7.81 -4.84 14.67
C SER A 65 -9.19 -4.23 14.43
N MET A 66 -9.68 -4.24 13.19
CA MET A 66 -10.97 -3.66 12.80
C MET A 66 -12.02 -4.75 12.56
N SER A 67 -13.28 -4.45 12.93
CA SER A 67 -14.42 -5.27 12.51
C SER A 67 -14.66 -5.14 10.99
N VAL A 68 -15.48 -6.02 10.45
CA VAL A 68 -15.87 -5.96 9.03
C VAL A 68 -16.58 -4.63 8.71
N GLU A 69 -17.45 -4.17 9.62
CA GLU A 69 -18.19 -2.92 9.49
C GLU A 69 -17.23 -1.70 9.51
N GLU A 70 -16.23 -1.72 10.37
CA GLU A 70 -15.21 -0.67 10.41
C GLU A 70 -14.35 -0.66 9.14
N ARG A 71 -14.03 -1.82 8.59
CA ARG A 71 -13.33 -1.92 7.31
C ARG A 71 -14.18 -1.37 6.17
N LYS A 72 -15.47 -1.72 6.11
CA LYS A 72 -16.44 -1.14 5.16
C LYS A 72 -16.53 0.37 5.31
N ARG A 73 -16.64 0.86 6.56
CA ARG A 73 -16.65 2.31 6.84
C ARG A 73 -15.39 3.00 6.33
N SER A 74 -14.21 2.40 6.51
CA SER A 74 -12.96 2.97 6.00
C SER A 74 -12.93 3.06 4.47
N PHE A 75 -13.56 2.12 3.76
CA PHE A 75 -13.69 2.16 2.29
C PHE A 75 -14.57 3.34 1.85
N GLU A 76 -15.73 3.51 2.50
CA GLU A 76 -16.63 4.64 2.24
C GLU A 76 -15.93 5.98 2.45
N LEU A 77 -15.26 6.15 3.60
CA LEU A 77 -14.50 7.36 3.94
C LEU A 77 -13.41 7.66 2.91
N ALA A 78 -12.68 6.63 2.47
CA ALA A 78 -11.60 6.82 1.52
C ALA A 78 -12.13 7.23 0.13
N VAL A 79 -13.16 6.56 -0.38
CA VAL A 79 -13.78 6.92 -1.68
C VAL A 79 -14.36 8.33 -1.63
N GLU A 80 -15.08 8.66 -0.53
CA GLU A 80 -15.63 10.02 -0.34
C GLU A 80 -14.52 11.09 -0.30
N ALA A 81 -13.46 10.83 0.46
CA ALA A 81 -12.39 11.80 0.67
C ALA A 81 -11.44 11.95 -0.53
N THR A 82 -11.20 10.90 -1.30
CA THR A 82 -10.37 10.99 -2.53
C THR A 82 -11.15 11.61 -3.69
N GLY A 83 -12.43 11.29 -3.83
CA GLY A 83 -13.18 11.64 -5.03
C GLY A 83 -12.45 11.20 -6.30
N ASP A 84 -12.40 12.07 -7.31
CA ASP A 84 -11.68 11.83 -8.57
C ASP A 84 -10.19 12.25 -8.54
N ARG A 85 -9.64 12.65 -7.36
CA ARG A 85 -8.29 13.22 -7.24
C ARG A 85 -7.18 12.18 -7.13
N ALA A 86 -7.49 11.00 -6.60
CA ALA A 86 -6.57 9.87 -6.50
C ALA A 86 -7.36 8.56 -6.57
N GLN A 87 -6.68 7.50 -6.93
CA GLN A 87 -7.30 6.18 -6.99
C GLN A 87 -7.28 5.47 -5.63
N THR A 88 -8.15 4.50 -5.49
CA THR A 88 -8.30 3.71 -4.26
C THR A 88 -8.16 2.22 -4.53
N ILE A 89 -7.47 1.52 -3.63
CA ILE A 89 -7.41 0.06 -3.60
C ILE A 89 -7.75 -0.45 -2.20
N MET A 90 -8.82 -1.23 -2.09
CA MET A 90 -9.36 -1.68 -0.81
C MET A 90 -8.85 -3.06 -0.44
N SER A 91 -8.29 -3.23 0.77
CA SER A 91 -7.87 -4.55 1.26
C SER A 91 -9.09 -5.36 1.68
N CYS A 92 -9.40 -6.37 0.88
CA CYS A 92 -10.46 -7.33 1.19
C CYS A 92 -9.92 -8.62 1.83
N SER A 93 -8.64 -8.59 2.28
CA SER A 93 -7.94 -9.75 2.81
C SER A 93 -8.55 -10.24 4.12
N ASP A 94 -8.88 -11.53 4.19
CA ASP A 94 -9.34 -12.21 5.40
C ASP A 94 -9.03 -13.71 5.29
N GLN A 95 -9.07 -14.43 6.40
CA GLN A 95 -8.95 -15.89 6.39
C GLN A 95 -10.27 -16.59 6.01
N ASN A 96 -11.38 -15.94 6.23
CA ASN A 96 -12.70 -16.41 5.85
C ASN A 96 -13.05 -15.87 4.45
N LEU A 97 -13.18 -16.76 3.47
CA LEU A 97 -13.50 -16.40 2.10
C LEU A 97 -14.83 -15.63 1.99
N ASP A 98 -15.85 -15.96 2.79
CA ASP A 98 -17.12 -15.22 2.77
C ASP A 98 -16.93 -13.75 3.18
N VAL A 99 -16.02 -13.46 4.12
CA VAL A 99 -15.66 -12.10 4.50
C VAL A 99 -14.92 -11.40 3.37
N VAL A 100 -13.99 -12.09 2.68
CA VAL A 100 -13.33 -11.56 1.49
C VAL A 100 -14.32 -11.15 0.42
N LEU A 101 -15.29 -12.02 0.13
CA LEU A 101 -16.32 -11.77 -0.89
C LEU A 101 -17.27 -10.63 -0.48
N ASP A 102 -17.64 -10.54 0.80
CA ASP A 102 -18.49 -9.47 1.32
C ASP A 102 -17.79 -8.11 1.22
N LEU A 103 -16.51 -8.03 1.62
CA LEU A 103 -15.70 -6.82 1.49
C LEU A 103 -15.46 -6.43 0.02
N ALA A 104 -15.21 -7.41 -0.85
CA ALA A 104 -14.99 -7.16 -2.27
C ALA A 104 -16.23 -6.56 -2.94
N ARG A 105 -17.41 -7.13 -2.68
CA ARG A 105 -18.68 -6.59 -3.17
C ARG A 105 -18.98 -5.19 -2.62
N HIS A 106 -18.69 -4.97 -1.35
CA HIS A 106 -18.87 -3.65 -0.75
C HIS A 106 -17.93 -2.61 -1.37
N ALA A 107 -16.65 -2.95 -1.59
CA ALA A 107 -15.70 -2.06 -2.26
C ALA A 107 -16.19 -1.67 -3.67
N GLU A 108 -16.69 -2.63 -4.43
CA GLU A 108 -17.27 -2.38 -5.74
C GLU A 108 -18.52 -1.48 -5.67
N GLN A 109 -19.43 -1.74 -4.71
CA GLN A 109 -20.66 -0.95 -4.51
C GLN A 109 -20.39 0.50 -4.12
N VAL A 110 -19.38 0.77 -3.29
CA VAL A 110 -19.04 2.15 -2.90
C VAL A 110 -18.22 2.89 -3.94
N GLY A 111 -17.84 2.23 -5.03
CA GLY A 111 -17.15 2.85 -6.15
C GLY A 111 -15.63 2.92 -6.01
N ALA A 112 -15.03 2.02 -5.25
CA ALA A 112 -13.57 1.86 -5.24
C ALA A 112 -13.04 1.55 -6.65
N ASP A 113 -11.78 1.91 -6.92
CA ASP A 113 -11.16 1.64 -8.22
C ASP A 113 -10.68 0.20 -8.33
N TYR A 114 -10.11 -0.33 -7.24
CA TYR A 114 -9.53 -1.69 -7.20
C TYR A 114 -9.71 -2.32 -5.82
N ILE A 115 -9.55 -3.64 -5.76
CA ILE A 115 -9.36 -4.38 -4.52
C ILE A 115 -8.01 -5.07 -4.50
N VAL A 116 -7.51 -5.36 -3.30
CA VAL A 116 -6.36 -6.22 -3.10
C VAL A 116 -6.70 -7.35 -2.15
N VAL A 117 -6.28 -8.55 -2.51
CA VAL A 117 -6.53 -9.76 -1.73
C VAL A 117 -5.22 -10.47 -1.45
N HIS A 118 -4.93 -10.67 -0.17
CA HIS A 118 -3.78 -11.45 0.29
C HIS A 118 -3.96 -12.92 -0.05
N ALA A 119 -2.87 -13.59 -0.40
CA ALA A 119 -2.90 -15.04 -0.56
C ALA A 119 -3.40 -15.71 0.73
N PRO A 120 -4.31 -16.70 0.64
CA PRO A 120 -4.92 -17.30 1.82
C PRO A 120 -3.89 -18.04 2.66
N MET A 121 -4.05 -18.03 3.99
CA MET A 121 -3.25 -18.88 4.88
C MET A 121 -3.73 -20.32 4.79
N LEU A 122 -2.85 -21.22 4.31
CA LEU A 122 -3.17 -22.63 4.08
C LEU A 122 -2.48 -23.49 5.14
N HIS A 123 -3.19 -23.82 6.20
CA HIS A 123 -2.63 -24.50 7.37
C HIS A 123 -2.29 -25.98 7.14
N PHE A 124 -2.86 -26.65 6.12
CA PHE A 124 -2.84 -28.11 6.00
C PHE A 124 -2.35 -28.63 4.65
N PHE A 125 -1.90 -27.77 3.76
CA PHE A 125 -1.55 -28.14 2.39
C PHE A 125 -0.04 -27.96 2.13
N SER A 126 0.56 -28.95 1.49
CA SER A 126 1.94 -28.90 1.03
C SER A 126 2.09 -28.50 -0.44
N ALA A 127 1.02 -28.62 -1.22
CA ALA A 127 0.96 -28.17 -2.62
C ALA A 127 -0.17 -27.13 -2.75
N HIS A 128 0.19 -25.89 -2.99
CA HIS A 128 -0.72 -24.76 -2.82
C HIS A 128 -1.29 -24.21 -4.13
N ASP A 129 -0.62 -24.42 -5.26
CA ASP A 129 -0.89 -23.72 -6.51
C ASP A 129 -2.34 -23.84 -6.98
N GLU A 130 -2.88 -25.04 -7.06
CA GLU A 130 -4.26 -25.22 -7.52
C GLU A 130 -5.29 -24.66 -6.52
N THR A 131 -5.00 -24.75 -5.22
CA THR A 131 -5.86 -24.15 -4.18
C THR A 131 -5.84 -22.63 -4.27
N VAL A 132 -4.68 -22.03 -4.49
CA VAL A 132 -4.53 -20.57 -4.66
C VAL A 132 -5.18 -20.12 -5.98
N MET A 133 -5.03 -20.88 -7.05
CA MET A 133 -5.74 -20.62 -8.32
C MET A 133 -7.25 -20.61 -8.12
N GLU A 134 -7.80 -21.62 -7.45
CA GLU A 134 -9.25 -21.71 -7.20
C GLU A 134 -9.74 -20.59 -6.28
N TYR A 135 -8.97 -20.24 -5.25
CA TYR A 135 -9.28 -19.12 -4.36
C TYR A 135 -9.44 -17.82 -5.16
N TYR A 136 -8.47 -17.46 -5.99
CA TYR A 136 -8.54 -16.21 -6.77
C TYR A 136 -9.57 -16.27 -7.89
N ARG A 137 -9.85 -17.44 -8.49
CA ARG A 137 -10.99 -17.61 -9.41
C ARG A 137 -12.32 -17.33 -8.72
N THR A 138 -12.53 -17.89 -7.52
CA THR A 138 -13.73 -17.64 -6.72
C THR A 138 -13.91 -16.15 -6.42
N VAL A 139 -12.85 -15.45 -6.02
CA VAL A 139 -12.92 -14.01 -5.79
C VAL A 139 -13.23 -13.27 -7.09
N SER A 140 -12.55 -13.62 -8.18
CA SER A 140 -12.73 -13.02 -9.50
C SER A 140 -14.15 -13.19 -10.04
N GLU A 141 -14.78 -14.35 -9.83
CA GLU A 141 -16.15 -14.62 -10.28
C GLU A 141 -17.22 -13.85 -9.48
N ALA A 142 -16.89 -13.40 -8.28
CA ALA A 142 -17.81 -12.73 -7.38
C ALA A 142 -17.94 -11.22 -7.64
N VAL A 143 -17.01 -10.59 -8.39
CA VAL A 143 -16.94 -9.14 -8.62
C VAL A 143 -16.39 -8.82 -10.01
N ASP A 144 -16.71 -7.65 -10.53
CA ASP A 144 -16.16 -7.13 -11.79
C ASP A 144 -14.97 -6.18 -11.59
N ILE A 145 -14.77 -5.67 -10.38
CA ILE A 145 -13.67 -4.78 -10.01
C ILE A 145 -12.31 -5.46 -10.19
N GLY A 146 -11.30 -4.68 -10.60
CA GLY A 146 -9.92 -5.14 -10.76
C GLY A 146 -9.29 -5.59 -9.45
N ILE A 147 -8.63 -6.75 -9.48
CA ILE A 147 -8.03 -7.42 -8.33
C ILE A 147 -6.51 -7.31 -8.39
N ALA A 148 -5.91 -6.74 -7.36
CA ALA A 148 -4.48 -6.91 -7.11
C ALA A 148 -4.25 -8.14 -6.21
N LEU A 149 -3.38 -9.01 -6.65
CA LEU A 149 -2.87 -10.10 -5.83
C LEU A 149 -1.94 -9.54 -4.74
N TRP A 150 -1.80 -10.24 -3.62
CA TRP A 150 -0.82 -9.88 -2.62
C TRP A 150 -0.12 -11.12 -2.09
N SER A 151 1.17 -11.28 -2.42
CA SER A 151 2.04 -12.32 -1.86
C SER A 151 2.98 -11.69 -0.83
N HIS A 152 2.95 -12.23 0.38
CA HIS A 152 3.75 -11.76 1.51
C HIS A 152 4.06 -12.94 2.43
N PRO A 153 5.21 -12.96 3.12
CA PRO A 153 5.58 -14.05 4.06
C PRO A 153 4.54 -14.33 5.15
N ASP A 154 3.68 -13.36 5.48
CA ASP A 154 2.63 -13.52 6.49
C ASP A 154 1.61 -14.62 6.15
N SER A 155 1.49 -15.05 4.87
CA SER A 155 0.66 -16.22 4.50
C SER A 155 1.29 -17.56 4.87
N GLY A 156 2.56 -17.55 5.31
CA GLY A 156 3.33 -18.77 5.59
C GLY A 156 4.01 -19.39 4.37
N TYR A 157 3.81 -18.81 3.19
CA TYR A 157 4.48 -19.17 1.93
C TYR A 157 4.55 -17.96 1.00
N LEU A 158 5.36 -18.06 -0.03
CA LEU A 158 5.40 -17.09 -1.13
C LEU A 158 4.84 -17.77 -2.39
N MET A 159 4.00 -17.05 -3.13
CA MET A 159 3.58 -17.52 -4.47
C MET A 159 4.78 -17.44 -5.42
N SER A 160 5.01 -18.51 -6.19
CA SER A 160 6.09 -18.51 -7.18
C SER A 160 5.79 -17.57 -8.36
N PRO A 161 6.82 -17.11 -9.10
CA PRO A 161 6.60 -16.34 -10.31
C PRO A 161 5.70 -17.06 -11.33
N GLU A 162 5.83 -18.38 -11.48
CA GLU A 162 5.01 -19.19 -12.39
C GLU A 162 3.55 -19.24 -11.95
N LEU A 163 3.28 -19.37 -10.64
CA LEU A 163 1.92 -19.32 -10.12
C LEU A 163 1.31 -17.93 -10.35
N CYS A 164 2.06 -16.86 -10.05
CA CYS A 164 1.61 -15.49 -10.29
C CYS A 164 1.36 -15.21 -11.77
N ASN A 165 2.19 -15.76 -12.65
CA ASN A 165 2.03 -15.69 -14.09
C ASN A 165 0.72 -16.37 -14.57
N ARG A 166 0.38 -17.53 -14.01
CA ARG A 166 -0.92 -18.21 -14.26
C ARG A 166 -2.10 -17.41 -13.72
N LEU A 167 -1.98 -16.83 -12.53
CA LEU A 167 -3.01 -15.97 -11.93
C LEU A 167 -3.25 -14.70 -12.77
N ALA A 168 -2.20 -14.19 -13.42
CA ALA A 168 -2.31 -13.06 -14.33
C ALA A 168 -3.17 -13.34 -15.59
N ASP A 169 -3.53 -14.58 -15.88
CA ASP A 169 -4.47 -14.92 -16.95
C ASP A 169 -5.94 -14.71 -16.57
N ILE A 170 -6.26 -14.60 -15.28
CA ILE A 170 -7.61 -14.29 -14.81
C ILE A 170 -7.99 -12.87 -15.28
N ASP A 171 -9.19 -12.69 -15.85
CA ASP A 171 -9.61 -11.49 -16.57
C ASP A 171 -9.44 -10.19 -15.81
N ASN A 172 -9.92 -10.13 -14.57
CA ASN A 172 -9.85 -8.93 -13.72
C ASN A 172 -8.72 -8.95 -12.70
N VAL A 173 -7.73 -9.85 -12.80
CA VAL A 173 -6.45 -9.70 -12.09
C VAL A 173 -5.60 -8.68 -12.83
N VAL A 174 -5.33 -7.55 -12.18
CA VAL A 174 -4.75 -6.35 -12.81
C VAL A 174 -3.37 -5.99 -12.29
N ALA A 175 -3.02 -6.43 -11.08
CA ALA A 175 -1.77 -6.09 -10.43
C ALA A 175 -1.36 -7.16 -9.42
N ILE A 176 -0.12 -7.07 -8.97
CA ILE A 176 0.36 -7.81 -7.80
C ILE A 176 1.21 -6.92 -6.91
N LYS A 177 0.91 -6.91 -5.61
CA LYS A 177 1.82 -6.48 -4.55
C LYS A 177 2.68 -7.67 -4.15
N TYR A 178 3.90 -7.71 -4.69
CA TYR A 178 4.76 -8.88 -4.61
C TYR A 178 5.92 -8.63 -3.64
N SER A 179 5.66 -8.86 -2.34
CA SER A 179 6.61 -8.65 -1.24
C SER A 179 7.52 -9.88 -1.06
N VAL A 180 8.41 -10.08 -2.01
CA VAL A 180 9.30 -11.25 -2.16
C VAL A 180 10.72 -10.78 -2.46
N PRO A 181 11.74 -11.66 -2.43
CA PRO A 181 13.08 -11.33 -2.90
C PRO A 181 13.11 -10.78 -4.34
N ARG A 182 14.14 -9.96 -4.64
CA ARG A 182 14.27 -9.24 -5.91
C ARG A 182 14.27 -10.15 -7.13
N ASP A 183 14.93 -11.28 -7.05
CA ASP A 183 15.01 -12.27 -8.13
C ASP A 183 13.60 -12.75 -8.54
N MET A 184 12.73 -13.04 -7.58
CA MET A 184 11.38 -13.50 -7.85
C MET A 184 10.53 -12.42 -8.54
N TYR A 185 10.55 -11.17 -8.05
CA TYR A 185 9.73 -10.12 -8.68
C TYR A 185 10.31 -9.64 -10.01
N SER A 186 11.63 -9.74 -10.21
CA SER A 186 12.26 -9.47 -11.50
C SER A 186 11.86 -10.53 -12.53
N GLU A 187 11.85 -11.80 -12.14
CA GLU A 187 11.38 -12.91 -12.99
C GLU A 187 9.91 -12.71 -13.38
N LEU A 188 9.03 -12.43 -12.40
CA LEU A 188 7.62 -12.18 -12.69
C LEU A 188 7.42 -10.96 -13.59
N SER A 189 8.24 -9.93 -13.45
CA SER A 189 8.18 -8.76 -14.34
C SER A 189 8.44 -9.16 -15.79
N GLY A 190 9.39 -10.05 -16.02
CA GLY A 190 9.64 -10.60 -17.36
C GLY A 190 8.51 -11.47 -17.92
N LEU A 191 7.77 -12.16 -17.03
CA LEU A 191 6.71 -13.09 -17.40
C LEU A 191 5.34 -12.44 -17.61
N ALA A 192 5.01 -11.38 -16.86
CA ALA A 192 3.63 -10.92 -16.73
C ALA A 192 3.43 -9.40 -16.82
N SER A 193 4.48 -8.57 -16.91
CA SER A 193 4.28 -7.10 -16.95
C SER A 193 3.62 -6.60 -18.23
N ASP A 194 3.49 -7.40 -19.26
CA ASP A 194 2.65 -7.09 -20.43
C ASP A 194 1.15 -7.13 -20.10
N ARG A 195 0.72 -7.91 -19.08
CA ARG A 195 -0.68 -8.15 -18.71
C ARG A 195 -1.11 -7.46 -17.43
N ILE A 196 -0.25 -7.45 -16.40
CA ILE A 196 -0.57 -6.89 -15.08
C ILE A 196 0.53 -5.93 -14.60
N GLN A 197 0.22 -5.08 -13.61
CA GLN A 197 1.21 -4.28 -12.92
C GLN A 197 1.92 -5.13 -11.85
N VAL A 198 3.24 -5.29 -11.95
CA VAL A 198 4.06 -5.91 -10.91
C VAL A 198 4.67 -4.82 -10.05
N SER A 199 4.54 -4.93 -8.73
CA SER A 199 5.10 -3.95 -7.80
C SER A 199 5.42 -4.54 -6.43
N THR A 200 6.23 -3.83 -5.65
CA THR A 200 6.58 -4.20 -4.28
C THR A 200 6.46 -3.01 -3.33
N ALA A 201 6.50 -3.28 -2.03
CA ALA A 201 6.40 -2.28 -0.98
C ALA A 201 7.76 -1.69 -0.55
N SER A 202 8.86 -2.06 -1.21
CA SER A 202 10.20 -1.59 -0.87
C SER A 202 10.46 -0.20 -1.45
N GLU A 203 10.41 0.84 -0.61
CA GLU A 203 10.69 2.22 -1.04
C GLU A 203 12.14 2.38 -1.47
N VAL A 204 13.07 1.73 -0.79
CA VAL A 204 14.51 1.83 -1.09
C VAL A 204 14.90 1.21 -2.44
N GLU A 205 14.09 0.27 -2.95
CA GLU A 205 14.30 -0.37 -4.26
C GLU A 205 13.51 0.32 -5.38
N TRP A 206 12.66 1.30 -5.05
CA TRP A 206 11.73 1.88 -6.01
C TRP A 206 12.43 2.52 -7.21
N LEU A 207 13.46 3.33 -6.97
CA LEU A 207 14.20 3.97 -8.06
C LEU A 207 14.91 2.94 -8.96
N ASP A 208 15.53 1.93 -8.38
CA ASP A 208 16.18 0.87 -9.16
C ASP A 208 15.17 0.04 -9.96
N ASN A 209 13.96 -0.18 -9.41
CA ASN A 209 12.88 -0.87 -10.11
C ASN A 209 12.32 -0.06 -11.29
N ILE A 210 12.27 1.27 -11.19
CA ILE A 210 11.96 2.13 -12.35
C ILE A 210 13.02 1.95 -13.44
N ILE A 211 14.30 2.02 -13.06
CA ILE A 211 15.41 2.04 -14.01
C ILE A 211 15.63 0.68 -14.68
N GLU A 212 15.57 -0.39 -13.91
CA GLU A 212 15.98 -1.73 -14.36
C GLU A 212 14.80 -2.58 -14.86
N LEU A 213 13.60 -2.34 -14.35
CA LEU A 213 12.41 -3.13 -14.66
C LEU A 213 11.30 -2.33 -15.37
N ASP A 214 11.55 -1.06 -15.70
CA ASP A 214 10.57 -0.12 -16.29
C ASP A 214 9.25 -0.05 -15.51
N TRP A 215 9.32 -0.16 -14.18
CA TRP A 215 8.14 -0.10 -13.34
C TRP A 215 7.55 1.32 -13.31
N ARG A 216 6.21 1.38 -13.34
CA ARG A 216 5.46 2.63 -13.30
C ARG A 216 4.60 2.77 -12.05
N LEU A 217 4.48 1.72 -11.25
CA LEU A 217 3.67 1.67 -10.03
C LEU A 217 4.52 1.31 -8.82
N TYR A 218 4.48 2.15 -7.78
CA TYR A 218 4.91 1.80 -6.43
C TYR A 218 3.68 1.38 -5.60
N LEU A 219 3.55 0.11 -5.25
CA LEU A 219 2.41 -0.46 -4.52
C LEU A 219 2.90 -1.29 -3.33
N CYS A 220 2.80 -0.85 -2.21
CA CYS A 220 2.76 0.39 -1.50
C CYS A 220 3.18 0.11 -0.04
N SER A 221 3.61 1.13 0.63
CA SER A 221 3.83 1.14 2.08
C SER A 221 3.55 2.55 2.62
N SER A 222 3.75 2.79 3.91
CA SER A 222 3.51 4.12 4.49
C SER A 222 4.60 5.17 4.23
N PRO A 223 5.88 4.83 3.95
CA PRO A 223 6.92 5.83 3.71
C PRO A 223 6.54 6.99 2.79
N PRO A 224 5.78 6.84 1.69
CA PRO A 224 5.48 7.96 0.82
C PRO A 224 4.95 9.22 1.50
N PHE A 225 4.12 9.12 2.53
CA PHE A 225 3.64 10.28 3.29
C PHE A 225 4.40 10.51 4.61
N LEU A 226 5.37 9.65 4.94
CA LEU A 226 6.26 9.83 6.10
C LEU A 226 7.62 10.46 5.71
N LEU A 227 7.99 10.41 4.43
CA LEU A 227 9.25 10.95 3.90
C LEU A 227 9.08 12.30 3.19
N GLN A 228 7.85 12.84 3.16
CA GLN A 228 7.51 14.04 2.40
C GLN A 228 6.68 15.03 3.21
N THR A 229 6.76 16.30 2.83
CA THR A 229 5.90 17.39 3.27
C THR A 229 5.43 18.19 2.05
N ALA A 230 4.53 19.14 2.23
CA ALA A 230 4.07 20.02 1.14
C ALA A 230 5.22 20.81 0.48
N VAL A 231 6.32 21.06 1.22
CA VAL A 231 7.49 21.81 0.73
C VAL A 231 8.74 20.95 0.48
N ASP A 232 8.65 19.65 0.75
CA ASP A 232 9.74 18.68 0.56
C ASP A 232 9.19 17.40 -0.05
N ARG A 233 9.07 17.35 -1.35
CA ARG A 233 8.47 16.26 -2.10
C ARG A 233 9.51 15.39 -2.80
N ARG A 234 10.69 15.21 -2.21
CA ARG A 234 11.82 14.51 -2.83
C ARG A 234 11.49 13.11 -3.34
N MET A 235 10.58 12.35 -2.67
CA MET A 235 10.17 11.03 -3.19
C MET A 235 9.36 11.17 -4.49
N HIS A 236 8.44 12.11 -4.56
CA HIS A 236 7.73 12.45 -5.79
C HIS A 236 8.70 12.95 -6.87
N ASP A 237 9.60 13.86 -6.50
CA ASP A 237 10.50 14.52 -7.45
C ASP A 237 11.47 13.54 -8.10
N TYR A 238 12.12 12.65 -7.33
CA TYR A 238 13.00 11.64 -7.94
C TYR A 238 12.22 10.62 -8.79
N THR A 239 10.99 10.31 -8.40
CA THR A 239 10.13 9.44 -9.21
C THR A 239 9.81 10.06 -10.56
N GLN A 240 9.42 11.35 -10.58
CA GLN A 240 9.15 12.07 -11.83
C GLN A 240 10.43 12.22 -12.68
N ALA A 241 11.56 12.58 -12.06
CA ALA A 241 12.82 12.65 -12.77
C ALA A 241 13.21 11.32 -13.43
N ALA A 242 12.99 10.19 -12.73
CA ALA A 242 13.23 8.87 -13.28
C ALA A 242 12.28 8.53 -14.43
N PHE A 243 11.00 8.85 -14.32
CA PHE A 243 10.00 8.65 -15.38
C PHE A 243 10.31 9.48 -16.64
N ASP A 244 10.90 10.66 -16.46
CA ASP A 244 11.36 11.53 -17.54
C ASP A 244 12.72 11.11 -18.14
N GLY A 245 13.36 10.06 -17.62
CA GLY A 245 14.67 9.59 -18.05
C GLY A 245 15.86 10.41 -17.50
N ARG A 246 15.63 11.34 -16.56
CA ARG A 246 16.67 12.15 -15.90
C ARG A 246 17.29 11.38 -14.72
N ILE A 247 17.95 10.26 -15.04
CA ILE A 247 18.34 9.22 -14.06
C ILE A 247 19.37 9.75 -13.06
N ASP A 248 20.37 10.54 -13.48
CA ASP A 248 21.39 11.05 -12.56
C ASP A 248 20.78 12.03 -11.55
N GLU A 249 19.87 12.90 -11.99
CA GLU A 249 19.10 13.79 -11.13
C GLU A 249 18.24 12.98 -10.13
N ALA A 250 17.52 11.95 -10.61
CA ALA A 250 16.72 11.08 -9.76
C ALA A 250 17.56 10.41 -8.67
N ARG A 251 18.75 9.93 -9.02
CA ARG A 251 19.69 9.33 -8.06
C ARG A 251 20.20 10.33 -7.01
N GLU A 252 20.50 11.56 -7.42
CA GLU A 252 20.93 12.61 -6.50
C GLU A 252 19.83 12.97 -5.51
N ILE A 253 18.61 13.21 -5.99
CA ILE A 253 17.45 13.51 -5.15
C ILE A 253 17.16 12.34 -4.20
N SER A 254 17.14 11.11 -4.70
CA SER A 254 16.87 9.92 -3.87
C SER A 254 17.89 9.76 -2.75
N ARG A 255 19.21 9.92 -3.04
CA ARG A 255 20.25 9.86 -1.99
C ARG A 255 20.10 10.96 -0.94
N SER A 256 19.60 12.13 -1.31
CA SER A 256 19.36 13.22 -0.36
C SER A 256 18.28 12.87 0.69
N LEU A 257 17.46 11.83 0.47
CA LEU A 257 16.51 11.31 1.43
C LEU A 257 17.11 10.30 2.43
N ASP A 258 18.35 9.84 2.22
CA ASP A 258 18.91 8.78 3.07
C ASP A 258 18.96 9.14 4.57
N PRO A 259 19.22 10.40 4.99
CA PRO A 259 19.13 10.77 6.41
C PRO A 259 17.70 10.62 6.97
N VAL A 260 16.67 10.94 6.18
CA VAL A 260 15.26 10.80 6.58
C VAL A 260 14.88 9.31 6.69
N ARG A 261 15.29 8.50 5.70
CA ARG A 261 15.09 7.04 5.72
C ARG A 261 15.76 6.40 6.93
N ALA A 262 17.00 6.81 7.23
CA ALA A 262 17.75 6.33 8.39
C ALA A 262 17.04 6.69 9.69
N ALA A 263 16.65 7.94 9.87
CA ALA A 263 15.96 8.40 11.07
C ALA A 263 14.65 7.64 11.31
N LEU A 264 13.82 7.48 10.26
CA LEU A 264 12.56 6.74 10.34
C LEU A 264 12.76 5.24 10.65
N ARG A 265 13.82 4.62 10.10
CA ARG A 265 14.12 3.21 10.31
C ARG A 265 14.73 2.94 11.69
N ASP A 266 15.74 3.72 12.07
CA ASP A 266 16.62 3.43 13.20
C ASP A 266 15.97 3.74 14.56
N THR A 267 14.92 4.57 14.56
CA THR A 267 14.12 4.87 15.77
C THR A 267 12.88 4.00 15.93
N ARG A 268 12.60 3.12 14.97
CA ARG A 268 11.41 2.27 14.98
C ARG A 268 11.62 1.01 15.82
N PRO A 269 10.98 0.88 16.99
CA PRO A 269 11.03 -0.37 17.75
C PRO A 269 10.42 -1.52 16.96
N PRO A 270 11.06 -2.71 16.89
CA PRO A 270 10.57 -3.84 16.10
C PRO A 270 9.14 -4.27 16.44
N GLU A 271 8.75 -4.19 17.71
CA GLU A 271 7.44 -4.61 18.21
C GLU A 271 6.35 -3.53 18.06
N LYS A 272 6.73 -2.30 17.69
CA LYS A 272 5.80 -1.15 17.67
C LYS A 272 5.81 -0.38 16.34
N PRO A 273 5.83 -1.06 15.19
CA PRO A 273 6.01 -0.37 13.91
C PRO A 273 4.86 0.61 13.62
N HIS A 274 3.62 0.27 13.97
CA HIS A 274 2.45 1.12 13.73
C HIS A 274 2.44 2.35 14.65
N ALA A 275 2.66 2.15 15.95
CA ALA A 275 2.73 3.26 16.91
C ALA A 275 3.84 4.26 16.53
N HIS A 276 5.00 3.75 16.07
CA HIS A 276 6.10 4.59 15.61
C HIS A 276 5.72 5.40 14.36
N GLN A 277 5.13 4.76 13.35
CA GLN A 277 4.72 5.44 12.12
C GLN A 277 3.63 6.48 12.37
N LYS A 278 2.67 6.20 13.25
CA LYS A 278 1.64 7.16 13.67
C LYS A 278 2.25 8.35 14.43
N TYR A 279 3.20 8.11 15.31
CA TYR A 279 3.88 9.20 16.02
C TYR A 279 4.74 10.05 15.07
N TRP A 280 5.44 9.42 14.11
CA TRP A 280 6.17 10.15 13.06
C TRP A 280 5.22 11.01 12.23
N GLN A 281 4.05 10.48 11.91
CA GLN A 281 2.97 11.20 11.21
C GLN A 281 2.50 12.43 12.00
N GLU A 282 2.36 12.31 13.33
CA GLU A 282 2.06 13.46 14.21
C GLU A 282 3.14 14.53 14.19
N LEU A 283 4.41 14.13 14.15
CA LEU A 283 5.53 15.08 14.02
C LEU A 283 5.51 15.83 12.67
N LEU A 284 4.92 15.24 11.64
CA LEU A 284 4.64 15.88 10.34
C LEU A 284 3.40 16.79 10.35
N GLY A 285 2.70 16.91 11.48
CA GLY A 285 1.45 17.69 11.57
C GLY A 285 0.21 16.98 11.03
N GLN A 286 0.28 15.68 10.80
CA GLN A 286 -0.84 14.84 10.39
C GLN A 286 -1.50 14.16 11.59
N VAL A 287 -2.65 13.53 11.41
CA VAL A 287 -3.36 12.83 12.49
C VAL A 287 -2.87 11.37 12.57
N GLY A 288 -2.08 11.02 13.58
CA GLY A 288 -1.60 9.66 13.85
C GLY A 288 -2.60 8.82 14.64
N GLY A 289 -2.99 9.32 15.81
CA GLY A 289 -3.91 8.64 16.73
C GLY A 289 -3.27 7.44 17.44
N THR A 290 -4.09 6.73 18.20
CA THR A 290 -3.65 5.56 18.98
C THR A 290 -3.55 4.29 18.12
N VAL A 291 -2.84 3.26 18.62
CA VAL A 291 -2.94 1.89 18.12
C VAL A 291 -3.95 1.10 18.93
N ARG A 292 -4.50 0.00 18.37
CA ARG A 292 -5.40 -0.89 19.08
C ARG A 292 -4.68 -2.12 19.61
N ALA A 293 -5.12 -2.65 20.75
CA ALA A 293 -4.63 -3.92 21.26
C ALA A 293 -4.74 -5.04 20.20
N PRO A 294 -3.76 -5.95 20.11
CA PRO A 294 -2.65 -6.15 21.05
C PRO A 294 -1.39 -5.30 20.78
N MET A 295 -1.44 -4.33 19.88
CA MET A 295 -0.29 -3.48 19.59
C MET A 295 0.01 -2.54 20.78
N LEU A 296 1.30 -2.23 20.93
CA LEU A 296 1.80 -1.43 22.04
C LEU A 296 2.05 0.01 21.59
N GLU A 297 1.71 0.95 22.46
CA GLU A 297 2.07 2.36 22.30
C GLU A 297 3.58 2.59 22.52
N LEU A 298 4.11 3.68 21.94
CA LEU A 298 5.47 4.12 22.26
C LEU A 298 5.56 4.62 23.70
N THR A 299 6.66 4.29 24.37
CA THR A 299 7.06 4.91 25.64
C THR A 299 7.56 6.34 25.42
N ASP A 300 7.62 7.14 26.49
CA ASP A 300 8.13 8.51 26.41
C ASP A 300 9.60 8.55 25.94
N VAL A 301 10.39 7.54 26.29
CA VAL A 301 11.80 7.41 25.84
C VAL A 301 11.86 7.17 24.33
N GLU A 302 11.03 6.27 23.80
CA GLU A 302 10.96 5.98 22.37
C GLU A 302 10.44 7.20 21.59
N LYS A 303 9.44 7.91 22.11
CA LYS A 303 8.94 9.16 21.52
C LYS A 303 10.02 10.25 21.51
N ALA A 304 10.78 10.42 22.59
CA ALA A 304 11.86 11.39 22.65
C ALA A 304 12.97 11.10 21.63
N ALA A 305 13.41 9.83 21.53
CA ALA A 305 14.41 9.41 20.55
C ALA A 305 13.92 9.60 19.09
N THR A 306 12.66 9.27 18.81
CA THR A 306 12.04 9.47 17.50
C THR A 306 11.98 10.96 17.14
N ARG A 307 11.58 11.81 18.07
CA ARG A 307 11.52 13.27 17.87
C ARG A 307 12.91 13.86 17.61
N GLU A 308 13.93 13.50 18.36
CA GLU A 308 15.31 13.97 18.18
C GLU A 308 15.83 13.61 16.77
N ALA A 309 15.60 12.36 16.34
CA ALA A 309 15.98 11.91 15.01
C ALA A 309 15.18 12.64 13.90
N PHE A 310 13.89 12.85 14.10
CA PHE A 310 13.03 13.61 13.19
C PHE A 310 13.52 15.06 12.99
N GLU A 311 13.82 15.76 14.09
CA GLU A 311 14.29 17.15 14.08
C GLU A 311 15.66 17.30 13.40
N SER A 312 16.49 16.26 13.41
CA SER A 312 17.84 16.24 12.83
C SER A 312 17.94 15.62 11.43
N CYS A 313 16.89 14.99 10.92
CA CYS A 313 16.97 14.22 9.66
C CYS A 313 17.02 15.07 8.38
N GLY A 314 16.82 16.40 8.47
CA GLY A 314 16.86 17.31 7.33
C GLY A 314 15.62 17.29 6.44
N LEU A 315 14.49 16.82 6.94
CA LEU A 315 13.20 16.99 6.30
C LEU A 315 12.70 18.43 6.49
N ARG A 316 12.32 19.10 5.40
CA ARG A 316 11.84 20.48 5.44
C ARG A 316 10.34 20.49 5.76
N LEU A 317 9.94 21.23 6.80
CA LEU A 317 8.55 21.30 7.27
C LEU A 317 7.81 22.56 6.81
N SER A 318 8.53 23.61 6.46
CA SER A 318 7.99 24.90 6.03
C SER A 318 9.03 25.68 5.19
#